data_e11ade7b01024be38647a14b1919abc7
#
_entry.id   e11ade7b01024be38647a14b1919abc7
#
_cell.length_a   1.000
_cell.length_b   1.000
_cell.length_c   1.000
_cell.angle_alpha   90.00
_cell.angle_beta   90.00
_cell.angle_gamma   90.00
#
_symmetry.space_group_name_H-M   'P 1'
#
loop_
_entity.id
_entity.type
_entity.pdbx_description
1 polymer ?
#
loop_
_entity_poly.entity_id
_entity_poly.type
_entity_poly.pdbx_seq_one_letter_code
_entity_poly.pdbx_strand_id
1 'polypeptide(L)'
;MKRIIIAIGLLVAVCACVGAYGWYALRMKPVTSGTHWLYITGDSVSNPELLAAREIGWALKTTEYDKRLKEGKLEGAYRLKDGMTATQVARKLALHQQDPVRVTFNNARLKEQVAGKMARTLLADSAAILNAMLDPAFLAEAKVDAANVSVIFLPDTYEVYWNITPQELMQRMLREYLRFWNEKRQQQAKELQLSPREVSVLASIAEEETANRQERGTVARLYWNRLQKGMLLQADPTVKFALGDFALKRILLRHLEVDSPYNTYRYAGLPPGPIRVVEKATIDTILNSRPNPYLYMCAKPDFSGRHNFATTLSEHMLNANAYHQALNGRK
;
A
#
# COMPACT_ATOMS: atom_id res chain seq x y z
N MET A 1 74.76 -14.89 -18.01
CA MET A 1 73.85 -13.84 -18.57
C MET A 1 72.60 -14.43 -19.26
N LYS A 2 72.68 -15.29 -20.29
CA LYS A 2 71.49 -15.83 -21.01
C LYS A 2 70.44 -16.48 -20.10
N ARG A 3 70.84 -17.28 -19.09
CA ARG A 3 69.87 -17.93 -18.14
C ARG A 3 69.17 -16.92 -17.25
N ILE A 4 69.78 -15.82 -16.87
CA ILE A 4 69.20 -14.76 -16.04
C ILE A 4 68.17 -13.97 -16.88
N ILE A 5 68.49 -13.68 -18.14
CA ILE A 5 67.55 -13.00 -19.08
C ILE A 5 66.31 -13.85 -19.34
N ILE A 6 66.49 -15.18 -19.52
CA ILE A 6 65.35 -16.09 -19.69
C ILE A 6 64.51 -16.15 -18.42
N ALA A 7 65.11 -16.22 -17.23
CA ALA A 7 64.41 -16.22 -15.96
C ALA A 7 63.59 -14.91 -15.74
N ILE A 8 64.18 -13.77 -16.05
CA ILE A 8 63.46 -12.47 -15.98
C ILE A 8 62.33 -12.41 -17.00
N GLY A 9 62.55 -12.89 -18.24
CA GLY A 9 61.50 -12.97 -19.25
C GLY A 9 60.31 -13.82 -18.83
N LEU A 10 60.59 -15.00 -18.24
CA LEU A 10 59.54 -15.86 -17.68
C LEU A 10 58.79 -15.22 -16.53
N LEU A 11 59.48 -14.53 -15.63
CA LEU A 11 58.87 -13.83 -14.51
C LEU A 11 57.93 -12.73 -15.00
N VAL A 12 58.37 -11.93 -15.98
CA VAL A 12 57.54 -10.88 -16.61
C VAL A 12 56.30 -11.47 -17.30
N ALA A 13 56.46 -12.58 -18.04
CA ALA A 13 55.35 -13.26 -18.68
C ALA A 13 54.33 -13.80 -17.65
N VAL A 14 54.80 -14.41 -16.56
CA VAL A 14 53.93 -14.85 -15.46
C VAL A 14 53.21 -13.71 -14.82
N CYS A 15 53.89 -12.59 -14.52
CA CYS A 15 53.26 -11.42 -13.97
C CYS A 15 52.21 -10.81 -14.90
N ALA A 16 52.48 -10.78 -16.21
CA ALA A 16 51.53 -10.32 -17.24
C ALA A 16 50.29 -11.22 -17.30
N CYS A 17 50.48 -12.56 -17.28
CA CYS A 17 49.38 -13.52 -17.25
C CYS A 17 48.53 -13.40 -15.99
N VAL A 18 49.16 -13.26 -14.82
CA VAL A 18 48.46 -13.05 -13.53
C VAL A 18 47.69 -11.72 -13.54
N GLY A 19 48.30 -10.66 -14.06
CA GLY A 19 47.62 -9.35 -14.22
C GLY A 19 46.43 -9.43 -15.17
N ALA A 20 46.60 -10.06 -16.34
CA ALA A 20 45.53 -10.25 -17.31
C ALA A 20 44.39 -11.11 -16.75
N TYR A 21 44.70 -12.18 -16.05
CA TYR A 21 43.71 -13.00 -15.37
C TYR A 21 42.99 -12.24 -14.28
N GLY A 22 43.69 -11.48 -13.44
CA GLY A 22 43.10 -10.64 -12.41
C GLY A 22 42.14 -9.58 -13.00
N TRP A 23 42.58 -8.94 -14.09
CA TRP A 23 41.74 -7.98 -14.83
C TRP A 23 40.49 -8.64 -15.39
N TYR A 24 40.62 -9.78 -16.06
CA TYR A 24 39.49 -10.58 -16.58
C TYR A 24 38.56 -11.00 -15.46
N ALA A 25 39.07 -11.57 -14.37
CA ALA A 25 38.25 -12.06 -13.24
C ALA A 25 37.44 -10.95 -12.56
N LEU A 26 38.00 -9.75 -12.48
CA LEU A 26 37.31 -8.61 -11.84
C LEU A 26 36.32 -7.90 -12.76
N ARG A 27 36.61 -7.81 -14.06
CA ARG A 27 35.84 -6.94 -14.96
C ARG A 27 35.00 -7.67 -16.00
N MET A 28 35.31 -8.89 -16.32
CA MET A 28 34.65 -9.63 -17.40
C MET A 28 33.95 -10.90 -16.91
N LYS A 29 34.48 -11.57 -15.89
CA LYS A 29 33.91 -12.81 -15.38
C LYS A 29 32.64 -12.48 -14.56
N PRO A 30 31.46 -13.04 -14.92
CA PRO A 30 30.27 -12.96 -14.08
C PRO A 30 30.48 -13.62 -12.72
N VAL A 31 30.03 -12.99 -11.65
CA VAL A 31 30.13 -13.53 -10.28
C VAL A 31 28.76 -13.70 -9.62
N THR A 32 27.70 -13.24 -10.27
CA THR A 32 26.32 -13.46 -9.81
C THR A 32 25.61 -14.41 -10.75
N SER A 33 24.84 -15.34 -10.18
CA SER A 33 23.95 -16.27 -10.89
C SER A 33 22.53 -16.03 -10.44
N GLY A 34 21.66 -15.60 -11.34
CA GLY A 34 20.31 -15.16 -11.02
C GLY A 34 20.25 -13.74 -10.43
N THR A 35 19.04 -13.32 -10.07
CA THR A 35 18.81 -12.00 -9.44
C THR A 35 18.53 -12.20 -7.95
N HIS A 36 19.29 -11.54 -7.11
CA HIS A 36 19.20 -11.66 -5.65
C HIS A 36 19.11 -10.29 -4.99
N TRP A 37 18.46 -10.25 -3.83
CA TRP A 37 18.45 -9.08 -2.97
C TRP A 37 19.45 -9.20 -1.84
N LEU A 38 20.24 -8.17 -1.64
CA LEU A 38 21.15 -7.99 -0.53
C LEU A 38 20.64 -6.85 0.33
N TYR A 39 20.34 -7.13 1.59
CA TYR A 39 19.92 -6.13 2.56
C TYR A 39 21.05 -5.89 3.55
N ILE A 40 21.38 -4.64 3.79
CA ILE A 40 22.44 -4.23 4.73
C ILE A 40 21.79 -3.35 5.80
N THR A 41 21.98 -3.72 7.07
CA THR A 41 21.48 -2.99 8.25
C THR A 41 22.65 -2.78 9.20
N GLY A 42 23.06 -1.54 9.42
CA GLY A 42 24.25 -1.26 10.20
C GLY A 42 25.47 -1.97 9.62
N ASP A 43 26.09 -2.86 10.37
CA ASP A 43 27.24 -3.70 9.98
C ASP A 43 26.81 -5.14 9.53
N SER A 44 25.52 -5.43 9.53
CA SER A 44 24.95 -6.74 9.19
C SER A 44 24.54 -6.82 7.73
N VAL A 45 24.79 -7.96 7.10
CA VAL A 45 24.45 -8.29 5.71
C VAL A 45 23.56 -9.51 5.70
N SER A 46 22.38 -9.44 5.08
CA SER A 46 21.38 -10.51 5.09
C SER A 46 21.82 -11.81 4.41
N ASN A 47 22.55 -11.68 3.31
CA ASN A 47 23.03 -12.82 2.50
C ASN A 47 24.53 -12.65 2.21
N PRO A 48 25.41 -12.84 3.21
CA PRO A 48 26.85 -12.61 3.05
C PRO A 48 27.49 -13.55 1.99
N GLU A 49 26.88 -14.72 1.76
CA GLU A 49 27.32 -15.67 0.73
C GLU A 49 27.28 -15.07 -0.68
N LEU A 50 26.39 -14.09 -0.95
CA LEU A 50 26.36 -13.38 -2.23
C LEU A 50 27.63 -12.53 -2.47
N LEU A 51 28.36 -12.22 -1.41
CA LEU A 51 29.61 -11.47 -1.44
C LEU A 51 30.84 -12.36 -1.22
N ALA A 52 30.64 -13.67 -1.04
CA ALA A 52 31.70 -14.61 -0.69
C ALA A 52 32.64 -14.95 -1.86
N ALA A 53 32.26 -14.62 -3.11
CA ALA A 53 33.18 -14.86 -4.25
C ALA A 53 34.48 -14.08 -4.07
N ARG A 54 35.61 -14.77 -4.26
CA ARG A 54 36.96 -14.20 -4.07
C ARG A 54 37.18 -12.92 -4.87
N GLU A 55 36.67 -12.90 -6.08
CA GLU A 55 36.74 -11.75 -7.00
C GLU A 55 35.99 -10.53 -6.44
N ILE A 56 34.83 -10.75 -5.83
CA ILE A 56 34.05 -9.65 -5.15
C ILE A 56 34.87 -9.17 -3.96
N GLY A 57 35.40 -10.03 -3.13
CA GLY A 57 36.24 -9.65 -1.98
C GLY A 57 37.46 -8.81 -2.39
N TRP A 58 38.12 -9.11 -3.52
CA TRP A 58 39.18 -8.28 -4.06
C TRP A 58 38.69 -6.89 -4.53
N ALA A 59 37.57 -6.85 -5.24
CA ALA A 59 36.98 -5.58 -5.70
C ALA A 59 36.53 -4.71 -4.53
N LEU A 60 35.93 -5.29 -3.49
CA LEU A 60 35.47 -4.57 -2.29
C LEU A 60 36.61 -3.91 -1.52
N LYS A 61 37.78 -4.56 -1.42
CA LYS A 61 38.97 -3.98 -0.77
C LYS A 61 39.41 -2.63 -1.38
N THR A 62 39.14 -2.41 -2.65
CA THR A 62 39.49 -1.15 -3.34
C THR A 62 38.50 -0.03 -3.08
N THR A 63 37.39 -0.28 -2.36
CA THR A 63 36.26 0.66 -2.18
C THR A 63 36.03 1.06 -0.73
N GLU A 64 36.94 0.75 0.18
CA GLU A 64 36.78 0.95 1.62
C GLU A 64 35.48 0.30 2.18
N TYR A 65 35.01 -0.78 1.56
CA TYR A 65 33.73 -1.44 1.90
C TYR A 65 33.63 -1.75 3.39
N ASP A 66 34.63 -2.41 3.98
CA ASP A 66 34.60 -2.83 5.39
C ASP A 66 34.48 -1.62 6.35
N LYS A 67 35.15 -0.50 6.04
CA LYS A 67 35.06 0.74 6.83
C LYS A 67 33.66 1.34 6.71
N ARG A 68 33.14 1.47 5.50
CA ARG A 68 31.81 2.05 5.23
C ARG A 68 30.68 1.17 5.79
N LEU A 69 30.86 -0.16 5.79
CA LEU A 69 29.91 -1.08 6.41
C LEU A 69 29.84 -0.84 7.92
N LYS A 70 30.99 -0.84 8.60
CA LYS A 70 31.07 -0.57 10.05
C LYS A 70 30.51 0.82 10.44
N GLU A 71 30.62 1.80 9.56
CA GLU A 71 30.06 3.13 9.76
C GLU A 71 28.57 3.23 9.43
N GLY A 72 27.89 2.12 9.07
CA GLY A 72 26.49 2.10 8.67
C GLY A 72 26.17 2.84 7.35
N LYS A 73 27.20 3.27 6.61
CA LYS A 73 27.02 4.07 5.38
C LYS A 73 26.54 3.27 4.18
N LEU A 74 26.37 1.95 4.33
CA LEU A 74 25.92 1.06 3.26
C LEU A 74 24.51 0.51 3.52
N GLU A 75 23.82 1.00 4.56
CA GLU A 75 22.47 0.53 4.89
C GLU A 75 21.51 0.73 3.71
N GLY A 76 20.81 -0.35 3.34
CA GLY A 76 19.86 -0.32 2.23
C GLY A 76 19.65 -1.66 1.57
N ALA A 77 18.85 -1.67 0.51
CA ALA A 77 18.57 -2.84 -0.32
C ALA A 77 19.23 -2.70 -1.69
N TYR A 78 19.94 -3.75 -2.08
CA TYR A 78 20.68 -3.81 -3.35
C TYR A 78 20.26 -5.04 -4.14
N ARG A 79 19.76 -4.84 -5.34
CA ARG A 79 19.43 -5.93 -6.26
C ARG A 79 20.65 -6.28 -7.08
N LEU A 80 21.26 -7.42 -6.80
CA LEU A 80 22.34 -8.01 -7.60
C LEU A 80 21.69 -8.77 -8.76
N LYS A 81 21.87 -8.25 -9.98
CA LYS A 81 21.30 -8.85 -11.20
C LYS A 81 22.15 -10.02 -11.66
N ASP A 82 21.55 -10.91 -12.43
CA ASP A 82 22.27 -11.98 -13.11
C ASP A 82 23.41 -11.43 -13.98
N GLY A 83 24.54 -12.12 -14.00
CA GLY A 83 25.67 -11.78 -14.84
C GLY A 83 26.51 -10.57 -14.40
N MET A 84 26.29 -10.01 -13.20
CA MET A 84 27.14 -8.91 -12.71
C MET A 84 28.56 -9.38 -12.45
N THR A 85 29.53 -8.53 -12.82
CA THR A 85 30.96 -8.74 -12.51
C THR A 85 31.29 -8.23 -11.09
N ALA A 86 32.42 -8.69 -10.53
CA ALA A 86 32.88 -8.28 -9.21
C ALA A 86 33.02 -6.76 -9.07
N THR A 87 33.55 -6.09 -10.09
CA THR A 87 33.65 -4.62 -10.12
C THR A 87 32.29 -3.93 -10.12
N GLN A 88 31.30 -4.49 -10.83
CA GLN A 88 29.95 -3.93 -10.84
C GLN A 88 29.26 -4.04 -9.48
N VAL A 89 29.40 -5.21 -8.81
CA VAL A 89 28.88 -5.38 -7.45
C VAL A 89 29.56 -4.41 -6.48
N ALA A 90 30.89 -4.36 -6.46
CA ALA A 90 31.66 -3.48 -5.57
C ALA A 90 31.29 -2.01 -5.81
N ARG A 91 31.20 -1.56 -7.08
CA ARG A 91 30.82 -0.20 -7.44
C ARG A 91 29.42 0.14 -6.99
N LYS A 92 28.46 -0.80 -7.16
CA LYS A 92 27.07 -0.60 -6.72
C LYS A 92 27.00 -0.33 -5.21
N LEU A 93 27.71 -1.08 -4.41
CA LEU A 93 27.79 -0.89 -2.96
C LEU A 93 28.55 0.39 -2.60
N ALA A 94 29.72 0.61 -3.21
CA ALA A 94 30.57 1.79 -2.94
C ALA A 94 29.85 3.12 -3.24
N LEU A 95 29.03 3.16 -4.29
CA LEU A 95 28.27 4.34 -4.67
C LEU A 95 26.88 4.40 -3.99
N HIS A 96 26.58 3.50 -3.07
CA HIS A 96 25.28 3.40 -2.38
C HIS A 96 24.08 3.39 -3.35
N GLN A 97 24.25 2.66 -4.47
CA GLN A 97 23.21 2.56 -5.49
C GLN A 97 22.14 1.56 -5.07
N GLN A 98 21.32 1.95 -4.10
CA GLN A 98 20.17 1.17 -3.66
C GLN A 98 19.18 0.97 -4.81
N ASP A 99 18.44 -0.14 -4.73
CA ASP A 99 17.27 -0.37 -5.58
C ASP A 99 16.00 -0.19 -4.75
N PRO A 100 14.97 0.45 -5.31
CA PRO A 100 13.70 0.60 -4.62
C PRO A 100 13.01 -0.76 -4.48
N VAL A 101 12.36 -0.94 -3.34
CA VAL A 101 11.46 -2.06 -3.07
C VAL A 101 10.01 -1.65 -3.36
N ARG A 102 9.16 -2.63 -3.63
CA ARG A 102 7.75 -2.40 -3.96
C ARG A 102 6.88 -2.66 -2.74
N VAL A 103 6.40 -1.59 -2.12
CA VAL A 103 5.46 -1.64 -1.01
C VAL A 103 4.04 -1.65 -1.56
N THR A 104 3.32 -2.73 -1.35
CA THR A 104 1.93 -2.88 -1.80
C THR A 104 1.01 -3.02 -0.60
N PHE A 105 -0.02 -2.20 -0.55
CA PHE A 105 -1.13 -2.40 0.38
C PHE A 105 -2.47 -2.20 -0.33
N ASN A 106 -3.41 -3.02 0.05
CA ASN A 106 -4.78 -3.03 -0.45
C ASN A 106 -5.68 -3.66 0.62
N ASN A 107 -6.98 -3.55 0.45
CA ASN A 107 -7.97 -4.26 1.26
C ASN A 107 -7.65 -4.29 2.78
N ALA A 108 -7.38 -3.11 3.34
CA ALA A 108 -7.19 -2.92 4.77
C ALA A 108 -8.36 -2.12 5.36
N ARG A 109 -8.85 -2.52 6.52
CA ARG A 109 -9.92 -1.81 7.25
C ARG A 109 -9.35 -0.91 8.32
N LEU A 110 -8.31 -1.35 8.99
CA LEU A 110 -7.68 -0.64 10.09
C LEU A 110 -6.33 -0.06 9.68
N LYS A 111 -5.96 1.07 10.27
CA LYS A 111 -4.65 1.70 10.06
C LYS A 111 -3.49 0.80 10.49
N GLU A 112 -3.71 -0.03 11.53
CA GLU A 112 -2.76 -1.04 11.98
C GLU A 112 -2.48 -2.09 10.89
N GLN A 113 -3.50 -2.45 10.12
CA GLN A 113 -3.34 -3.36 8.97
C GLN A 113 -2.56 -2.71 7.83
N VAL A 114 -2.74 -1.40 7.60
CA VAL A 114 -1.95 -0.65 6.61
C VAL A 114 -0.48 -0.64 7.03
N ALA A 115 -0.19 -0.25 8.29
CA ALA A 115 1.15 -0.25 8.84
C ALA A 115 1.81 -1.63 8.76
N GLY A 116 1.10 -2.69 9.15
CA GLY A 116 1.59 -4.06 9.07
C GLY A 116 1.87 -4.54 7.65
N LYS A 117 1.07 -4.12 6.66
CA LYS A 117 1.34 -4.46 5.25
C LYS A 117 2.56 -3.73 4.70
N MET A 118 2.76 -2.46 5.06
CA MET A 118 3.95 -1.70 4.67
C MET A 118 5.22 -2.28 5.30
N ALA A 119 5.19 -2.61 6.57
CA ALA A 119 6.33 -3.16 7.33
C ALA A 119 6.86 -4.49 6.77
N ARG A 120 6.04 -5.28 6.06
CA ARG A 120 6.48 -6.56 5.47
C ARG A 120 7.63 -6.42 4.48
N THR A 121 7.80 -5.25 3.91
CA THR A 121 8.75 -5.01 2.81
C THR A 121 9.82 -3.99 3.21
N LEU A 122 9.66 -3.29 4.32
CA LEU A 122 10.54 -2.22 4.77
C LEU A 122 11.40 -2.65 5.96
N LEU A 123 12.45 -1.89 6.23
CA LEU A 123 13.24 -2.03 7.45
C LEU A 123 12.44 -1.61 8.70
N ALA A 124 11.63 -0.55 8.58
CA ALA A 124 10.79 -0.07 9.66
C ALA A 124 9.71 -1.08 10.02
N ASP A 125 9.52 -1.33 11.31
CA ASP A 125 8.47 -2.20 11.82
C ASP A 125 7.08 -1.52 11.79
N SER A 126 6.04 -2.33 12.04
CA SER A 126 4.66 -1.85 12.00
C SER A 126 4.33 -0.85 13.10
N ALA A 127 4.99 -0.93 14.25
CA ALA A 127 4.76 -0.02 15.36
C ALA A 127 5.33 1.37 15.05
N ALA A 128 6.55 1.44 14.51
CA ALA A 128 7.17 2.68 14.09
C ALA A 128 6.36 3.38 12.98
N ILE A 129 5.87 2.60 12.00
CA ILE A 129 5.01 3.14 10.92
C ILE A 129 3.68 3.65 11.49
N LEU A 130 3.03 2.88 12.38
CA LEU A 130 1.78 3.31 13.01
C LEU A 130 1.96 4.57 13.87
N ASN A 131 3.05 4.66 14.63
CA ASN A 131 3.36 5.85 15.42
C ASN A 131 3.55 7.08 14.51
N ALA A 132 4.24 6.93 13.38
CA ALA A 132 4.38 8.02 12.41
C ALA A 132 3.05 8.41 11.75
N MET A 133 2.13 7.45 11.50
CA MET A 133 0.78 7.76 11.04
C MET A 133 -0.01 8.62 12.03
N LEU A 134 0.22 8.42 13.33
CA LEU A 134 -0.51 9.08 14.42
C LEU A 134 0.28 10.25 15.01
N ASP A 135 1.42 10.59 14.43
CA ASP A 135 2.23 11.73 14.87
C ASP A 135 1.41 13.03 14.74
N PRO A 136 1.31 13.84 15.82
CA PRO A 136 0.52 15.07 15.80
C PRO A 136 0.95 16.08 14.72
N ALA A 137 2.25 16.15 14.41
CA ALA A 137 2.76 17.04 13.37
C ALA A 137 2.32 16.58 11.98
N PHE A 138 2.38 15.26 11.71
CA PHE A 138 1.87 14.68 10.47
C PHE A 138 0.34 14.87 10.34
N LEU A 139 -0.42 14.59 11.39
CA LEU A 139 -1.87 14.76 11.38
C LEU A 139 -2.27 16.22 11.09
N ALA A 140 -1.59 17.17 11.72
CA ALA A 140 -1.82 18.60 11.49
C ALA A 140 -1.48 19.02 10.05
N GLU A 141 -0.33 18.59 9.52
CA GLU A 141 0.10 18.86 8.14
C GLU A 141 -0.89 18.28 7.12
N ALA A 142 -1.29 17.03 7.32
CA ALA A 142 -2.25 16.34 6.45
C ALA A 142 -3.70 16.81 6.63
N LYS A 143 -3.97 17.67 7.63
CA LYS A 143 -5.30 18.17 7.99
C LYS A 143 -6.30 17.05 8.28
N VAL A 144 -5.84 16.04 9.00
CA VAL A 144 -6.62 14.86 9.43
C VAL A 144 -6.46 14.64 10.93
N ASP A 145 -7.25 13.72 11.48
CA ASP A 145 -7.15 13.23 12.84
C ASP A 145 -6.95 11.70 12.86
N ALA A 146 -6.79 11.13 14.04
CA ALA A 146 -6.55 9.70 14.21
C ALA A 146 -7.70 8.80 13.71
N ALA A 147 -8.94 9.32 13.63
CA ALA A 147 -10.09 8.58 13.14
C ALA A 147 -10.13 8.49 11.62
N ASN A 148 -9.63 9.53 10.93
CA ASN A 148 -9.72 9.62 9.47
C ASN A 148 -8.38 9.59 8.74
N VAL A 149 -7.24 9.47 9.42
CA VAL A 149 -5.90 9.43 8.79
C VAL A 149 -5.80 8.38 7.69
N SER A 150 -6.59 7.31 7.75
CA SER A 150 -6.60 6.25 6.74
C SER A 150 -6.97 6.75 5.33
N VAL A 151 -7.61 7.92 5.17
CA VAL A 151 -7.93 8.50 3.86
C VAL A 151 -6.70 8.85 3.03
N ILE A 152 -5.56 9.12 3.71
CA ILE A 152 -4.28 9.45 3.06
C ILE A 152 -3.69 8.26 2.31
N PHE A 153 -4.00 7.05 2.76
CA PHE A 153 -3.39 5.81 2.26
C PHE A 153 -4.21 5.23 1.11
N LEU A 154 -3.91 5.64 -0.10
CA LEU A 154 -4.57 5.12 -1.31
C LEU A 154 -3.95 3.78 -1.71
N PRO A 155 -4.73 2.70 -1.84
CA PRO A 155 -4.23 1.39 -2.24
C PRO A 155 -3.52 1.44 -3.59
N ASP A 156 -2.25 1.03 -3.59
CA ASP A 156 -1.40 0.94 -4.78
C ASP A 156 -0.11 0.17 -4.45
N THR A 157 0.78 0.11 -5.42
CA THR A 157 2.17 -0.33 -5.25
C THR A 157 3.11 0.87 -5.37
N TYR A 158 3.82 1.15 -4.30
CA TYR A 158 4.73 2.29 -4.19
C TYR A 158 6.18 1.81 -4.23
N GLU A 159 7.00 2.42 -5.07
CA GLU A 159 8.44 2.21 -5.08
C GLU A 159 9.10 3.20 -4.11
N VAL A 160 9.78 2.65 -3.09
CA VAL A 160 10.49 3.40 -2.05
C VAL A 160 11.78 2.67 -1.69
N TYR A 161 12.73 3.35 -1.08
CA TYR A 161 13.90 2.68 -0.54
C TYR A 161 13.51 1.84 0.68
N TRP A 162 14.15 0.68 0.83
CA TRP A 162 13.87 -0.29 1.89
C TRP A 162 14.06 0.30 3.30
N ASN A 163 15.05 1.17 3.46
CA ASN A 163 15.39 1.86 4.69
C ASN A 163 14.76 3.27 4.82
N ILE A 164 13.70 3.55 4.04
CA ILE A 164 12.95 4.80 4.18
C ILE A 164 12.47 4.95 5.62
N THR A 165 12.69 6.12 6.22
CA THR A 165 12.19 6.38 7.57
C THR A 165 10.67 6.43 7.60
N PRO A 166 10.02 6.08 8.74
CA PRO A 166 8.57 6.19 8.87
C PRO A 166 8.04 7.58 8.54
N GLN A 167 8.76 8.63 8.91
CA GLN A 167 8.38 10.03 8.63
C GLN A 167 8.43 10.34 7.13
N GLU A 168 9.51 9.95 6.45
CA GLU A 168 9.63 10.12 4.98
C GLU A 168 8.57 9.30 4.24
N LEU A 169 8.21 8.11 4.76
CA LEU A 169 7.12 7.28 4.22
C LEU A 169 5.78 8.01 4.35
N MET A 170 5.48 8.62 5.48
CA MET A 170 4.26 9.42 5.66
C MET A 170 4.23 10.60 4.69
N GLN A 171 5.32 11.31 4.53
CA GLN A 171 5.45 12.39 3.56
C GLN A 171 5.25 11.90 2.12
N ARG A 172 5.76 10.72 1.80
CA ARG A 172 5.52 10.09 0.49
C ARG A 172 4.04 9.78 0.28
N MET A 173 3.34 9.22 1.26
CA MET A 173 1.91 8.92 1.17
C MET A 173 1.08 10.20 1.03
N LEU A 174 1.39 11.23 1.79
CA LEU A 174 0.70 12.52 1.69
C LEU A 174 0.88 13.14 0.29
N ARG A 175 2.08 13.13 -0.27
CA ARG A 175 2.32 13.60 -1.65
C ARG A 175 1.50 12.83 -2.68
N GLU A 176 1.38 11.50 -2.53
CA GLU A 176 0.56 10.68 -3.45
C GLU A 176 -0.94 10.98 -3.30
N TYR A 177 -1.41 11.20 -2.08
CA TYR A 177 -2.78 11.62 -1.79
C TYR A 177 -3.08 12.98 -2.44
N LEU A 178 -2.23 13.98 -2.22
CA LEU A 178 -2.41 15.33 -2.80
C LEU A 178 -2.33 15.30 -4.34
N ARG A 179 -1.46 14.48 -4.92
CA ARG A 179 -1.38 14.28 -6.38
C ARG A 179 -2.66 13.64 -6.92
N PHE A 180 -3.21 12.65 -6.21
CA PHE A 180 -4.48 12.01 -6.60
C PHE A 180 -5.63 13.00 -6.56
N TRP A 181 -5.76 13.80 -5.49
CA TRP A 181 -6.78 14.83 -5.34
C TRP A 181 -6.40 16.11 -6.10
N ASN A 182 -6.24 15.99 -7.42
CA ASN A 182 -5.99 17.13 -8.30
C ASN A 182 -7.21 18.07 -8.38
N GLU A 183 -7.04 19.23 -9.01
CA GLU A 183 -8.08 20.26 -9.12
C GLU A 183 -9.40 19.72 -9.67
N LYS A 184 -9.34 18.84 -10.70
CA LYS A 184 -10.54 18.23 -11.28
C LYS A 184 -11.33 17.43 -10.23
N ARG A 185 -10.67 16.54 -9.47
CA ARG A 185 -11.34 15.72 -8.44
C ARG A 185 -11.84 16.56 -7.28
N GLN A 186 -11.10 17.58 -6.89
CA GLN A 186 -11.55 18.53 -5.86
C GLN A 186 -12.79 19.30 -6.32
N GLN A 187 -12.86 19.75 -7.57
CA GLN A 187 -14.03 20.41 -8.13
C GLN A 187 -15.24 19.47 -8.18
N GLN A 188 -15.05 18.21 -8.62
CA GLN A 188 -16.11 17.21 -8.63
C GLN A 188 -16.63 16.89 -7.20
N ALA A 189 -15.75 16.83 -6.21
CA ALA A 189 -16.16 16.68 -4.81
C ALA A 189 -16.99 17.87 -4.31
N LYS A 190 -16.56 19.09 -4.66
CA LYS A 190 -17.28 20.32 -4.33
C LYS A 190 -18.68 20.37 -4.96
N GLU A 191 -18.86 19.85 -6.18
CA GLU A 191 -20.16 19.72 -6.84
C GLU A 191 -21.10 18.77 -6.08
N LEU A 192 -20.53 17.78 -5.38
CA LEU A 192 -21.26 16.91 -4.44
C LEU A 192 -21.46 17.54 -3.06
N GLN A 193 -20.98 18.76 -2.83
CA GLN A 193 -20.95 19.39 -1.52
C GLN A 193 -20.22 18.55 -0.47
N LEU A 194 -19.17 17.84 -0.88
CA LEU A 194 -18.32 16.99 -0.04
C LEU A 194 -16.86 17.41 -0.16
N SER A 195 -16.14 17.34 0.94
CA SER A 195 -14.68 17.40 0.93
C SER A 195 -14.08 16.11 0.36
N PRO A 196 -12.81 16.12 -0.10
CA PRO A 196 -12.08 14.91 -0.49
C PRO A 196 -12.13 13.80 0.55
N ARG A 197 -12.07 14.14 1.83
CA ARG A 197 -12.16 13.21 2.95
C ARG A 197 -13.55 12.57 3.02
N GLU A 198 -14.61 13.37 2.96
CA GLU A 198 -15.99 12.88 3.01
C GLU A 198 -16.33 11.99 1.81
N VAL A 199 -15.82 12.31 0.62
CA VAL A 199 -15.92 11.41 -0.54
C VAL A 199 -15.24 10.06 -0.25
N SER A 200 -14.06 10.06 0.38
CA SER A 200 -13.36 8.82 0.74
C SER A 200 -14.14 8.02 1.80
N VAL A 201 -14.75 8.68 2.78
CA VAL A 201 -15.62 8.02 3.77
C VAL A 201 -16.83 7.39 3.10
N LEU A 202 -17.55 8.13 2.27
CA LEU A 202 -18.71 7.63 1.51
C LEU A 202 -18.31 6.46 0.60
N ALA A 203 -17.15 6.56 -0.05
CA ALA A 203 -16.61 5.51 -0.90
C ALA A 203 -16.29 4.24 -0.11
N SER A 204 -15.81 4.35 1.12
CA SER A 204 -15.53 3.20 1.97
C SER A 204 -16.80 2.42 2.33
N ILE A 205 -17.91 3.12 2.54
CA ILE A 205 -19.22 2.51 2.79
C ILE A 205 -19.72 1.80 1.53
N ALA A 206 -19.73 2.51 0.39
CA ALA A 206 -20.20 1.94 -0.88
C ALA A 206 -19.38 0.70 -1.32
N GLU A 207 -18.08 0.69 -1.03
CA GLU A 207 -17.18 -0.43 -1.36
C GLU A 207 -17.41 -1.66 -0.48
N GLU A 208 -17.81 -1.48 0.79
CA GLU A 208 -18.17 -2.59 1.69
C GLU A 208 -19.60 -3.08 1.48
N GLU A 209 -20.50 -2.23 0.94
CA GLU A 209 -21.88 -2.61 0.63
C GLU A 209 -21.99 -3.53 -0.57
N THR A 210 -21.20 -3.29 -1.62
CA THR A 210 -21.31 -4.09 -2.84
C THR A 210 -19.96 -4.52 -3.40
N ALA A 211 -19.83 -5.80 -3.67
CA ALA A 211 -18.72 -6.35 -4.44
C ALA A 211 -18.81 -5.97 -5.93
N ASN A 212 -20.00 -5.62 -6.41
CA ASN A 212 -20.23 -5.22 -7.80
C ASN A 212 -19.73 -3.77 -8.03
N ARG A 213 -18.57 -3.65 -8.65
CA ARG A 213 -17.95 -2.36 -8.94
C ARG A 213 -18.85 -1.41 -9.74
N GLN A 214 -19.71 -1.95 -10.62
CA GLN A 214 -20.61 -1.15 -11.45
C GLN A 214 -21.74 -0.48 -10.63
N GLU A 215 -22.09 -1.04 -9.47
CA GLU A 215 -23.14 -0.48 -8.60
C GLU A 215 -22.60 0.52 -7.58
N ARG A 216 -21.27 0.56 -7.32
CA ARG A 216 -20.68 1.42 -6.28
C ARG A 216 -21.08 2.89 -6.42
N GLY A 217 -21.11 3.42 -7.65
CA GLY A 217 -21.56 4.79 -7.91
C GLY A 217 -23.03 5.03 -7.56
N THR A 218 -23.90 4.07 -7.90
CA THR A 218 -25.34 4.14 -7.58
C THR A 218 -25.58 4.04 -6.08
N VAL A 219 -24.89 3.12 -5.40
CA VAL A 219 -24.93 2.96 -3.94
C VAL A 219 -24.45 4.21 -3.23
N ALA A 220 -23.33 4.78 -3.66
CA ALA A 220 -22.81 6.01 -3.08
C ALA A 220 -23.81 7.20 -3.25
N ARG A 221 -24.42 7.31 -4.44
CA ARG A 221 -25.47 8.33 -4.67
C ARG A 221 -26.69 8.13 -3.80
N LEU A 222 -27.11 6.90 -3.55
CA LEU A 222 -28.18 6.59 -2.61
C LEU A 222 -27.84 7.12 -1.20
N TYR A 223 -26.66 6.83 -0.69
CA TYR A 223 -26.22 7.33 0.61
C TYR A 223 -26.04 8.85 0.62
N TRP A 224 -25.53 9.43 -0.46
CA TRP A 224 -25.46 10.88 -0.62
C TRP A 224 -26.87 11.52 -0.60
N ASN A 225 -27.86 10.92 -1.29
CA ASN A 225 -29.26 11.38 -1.26
C ASN A 225 -29.85 11.36 0.16
N ARG A 226 -29.52 10.30 0.94
CA ARG A 226 -29.92 10.22 2.36
C ARG A 226 -29.28 11.34 3.18
N LEU A 227 -28.00 11.60 2.99
CA LEU A 227 -27.30 12.72 3.66
C LEU A 227 -27.99 14.06 3.37
N GLN A 228 -28.32 14.36 2.09
CA GLN A 228 -28.98 15.60 1.69
C GLN A 228 -30.39 15.73 2.30
N LYS A 229 -31.03 14.63 2.65
CA LYS A 229 -32.35 14.62 3.30
C LYS A 229 -32.28 14.51 4.83
N GLY A 230 -31.10 14.53 5.42
CA GLY A 230 -30.92 14.35 6.87
C GLY A 230 -31.31 12.96 7.37
N MET A 231 -31.40 11.97 6.49
CA MET A 231 -31.72 10.59 6.85
C MET A 231 -30.50 9.88 7.41
N LEU A 232 -30.70 9.00 8.38
CA LEU A 232 -29.67 8.05 8.82
C LEU A 232 -29.22 7.17 7.66
N LEU A 233 -27.91 6.90 7.54
CA LEU A 233 -27.39 6.07 6.45
C LEU A 233 -27.83 4.60 6.60
N GLN A 234 -27.83 4.07 7.82
CA GLN A 234 -28.24 2.69 8.12
C GLN A 234 -27.46 1.65 7.29
N ALA A 235 -26.16 1.84 7.23
CA ALA A 235 -25.24 0.98 6.50
C ALA A 235 -24.67 -0.11 7.41
N ASP A 236 -25.03 -1.37 7.19
CA ASP A 236 -24.56 -2.53 7.98
C ASP A 236 -23.04 -2.61 8.13
N PRO A 237 -22.23 -2.32 7.10
CA PRO A 237 -20.77 -2.33 7.21
C PRO A 237 -20.22 -1.38 8.27
N THR A 238 -20.88 -0.27 8.52
CA THR A 238 -20.45 0.70 9.55
C THR A 238 -20.66 0.14 10.96
N VAL A 239 -21.69 -0.67 11.17
CA VAL A 239 -21.93 -1.38 12.44
C VAL A 239 -20.88 -2.47 12.67
N LYS A 240 -20.52 -3.23 11.63
CA LYS A 240 -19.41 -4.20 11.69
C LYS A 240 -18.10 -3.52 12.10
N PHE A 241 -17.82 -2.37 11.53
CA PHE A 241 -16.64 -1.59 11.85
C PHE A 241 -16.68 -1.08 13.30
N ALA A 242 -17.83 -0.56 13.75
CA ALA A 242 -18.05 -0.10 15.12
C ALA A 242 -17.81 -1.20 16.16
N LEU A 243 -18.21 -2.43 15.84
CA LEU A 243 -18.01 -3.62 16.69
C LEU A 243 -16.58 -4.17 16.63
N GLY A 244 -15.80 -3.84 15.59
CA GLY A 244 -14.50 -4.45 15.34
C GLY A 244 -14.58 -5.93 14.92
N ASP A 245 -15.78 -6.45 14.67
CA ASP A 245 -16.01 -7.85 14.27
C ASP A 245 -16.34 -7.95 12.78
N PHE A 246 -15.32 -8.16 11.98
CA PHE A 246 -15.42 -8.28 10.53
C PHE A 246 -15.82 -9.69 10.06
N ALA A 247 -15.89 -10.67 10.97
CA ALA A 247 -16.33 -12.03 10.66
C ALA A 247 -17.85 -12.18 10.69
N LEU A 248 -18.59 -11.21 11.21
CA LEU A 248 -20.05 -11.22 11.26
C LEU A 248 -20.64 -11.38 9.86
N LYS A 249 -21.38 -12.47 9.67
CA LYS A 249 -22.09 -12.72 8.40
C LYS A 249 -23.39 -11.92 8.29
N ARG A 250 -24.03 -11.61 9.43
CA ARG A 250 -25.33 -10.91 9.50
C ARG A 250 -25.36 -9.97 10.69
N ILE A 251 -25.85 -8.74 10.48
CA ILE A 251 -26.17 -7.80 11.54
C ILE A 251 -27.51 -8.20 12.15
N LEU A 252 -27.56 -8.30 13.47
CA LEU A 252 -28.76 -8.56 14.28
C LEU A 252 -29.17 -7.26 14.98
N LEU A 253 -30.45 -7.16 15.43
CA LEU A 253 -30.97 -5.98 16.12
C LEU A 253 -30.09 -5.52 17.30
N ARG A 254 -29.62 -6.46 18.13
CA ARG A 254 -28.70 -6.17 19.25
C ARG A 254 -27.39 -5.49 18.83
N HIS A 255 -26.94 -5.72 17.58
CA HIS A 255 -25.72 -5.11 17.06
C HIS A 255 -25.93 -3.63 16.70
N LEU A 256 -27.19 -3.24 16.37
CA LEU A 256 -27.54 -1.87 16.04
C LEU A 256 -27.52 -0.94 17.27
N GLU A 257 -27.44 -1.52 18.49
CA GLU A 257 -27.40 -0.77 19.74
C GLU A 257 -26.00 -0.28 20.12
N VAL A 258 -24.94 -0.73 19.40
CA VAL A 258 -23.57 -0.34 19.71
C VAL A 258 -23.44 1.19 19.73
N ASP A 259 -22.91 1.71 20.83
CA ASP A 259 -22.66 3.12 21.02
C ASP A 259 -21.30 3.50 20.45
N SER A 260 -21.31 3.92 19.17
CA SER A 260 -20.10 4.28 18.45
C SER A 260 -20.46 5.34 17.40
N PRO A 261 -19.63 6.37 17.19
CA PRO A 261 -19.86 7.37 16.14
C PRO A 261 -19.82 6.78 14.73
N TYR A 262 -19.35 5.54 14.58
CA TYR A 262 -19.43 4.80 13.32
C TYR A 262 -20.78 4.12 13.11
N ASN A 263 -21.65 4.04 14.12
CA ASN A 263 -22.97 3.41 13.98
C ASN A 263 -23.96 4.33 13.27
N THR A 264 -24.08 4.19 11.96
CA THR A 264 -24.98 5.02 11.12
C THR A 264 -26.47 4.68 11.25
N TYR A 265 -26.86 3.76 12.14
CA TYR A 265 -28.24 3.56 12.59
C TYR A 265 -28.61 4.48 13.75
N ARG A 266 -27.63 5.00 14.49
CA ARG A 266 -27.86 5.88 15.64
C ARG A 266 -27.42 7.32 15.40
N TYR A 267 -26.34 7.50 14.64
CA TYR A 267 -25.74 8.81 14.40
C TYR A 267 -25.96 9.25 12.95
N ALA A 268 -26.50 10.46 12.80
CA ALA A 268 -26.73 11.07 11.50
C ALA A 268 -25.44 11.56 10.86
N GLY A 269 -25.40 11.59 9.54
CA GLY A 269 -24.25 12.05 8.78
C GLY A 269 -23.27 10.90 8.42
N LEU A 270 -22.11 11.28 7.93
CA LEU A 270 -21.00 10.36 7.67
C LEU A 270 -20.29 10.01 8.99
N PRO A 271 -19.78 8.79 9.14
CA PRO A 271 -18.91 8.44 10.25
C PRO A 271 -17.62 9.28 10.26
N PRO A 272 -16.91 9.38 11.39
CA PRO A 272 -15.76 10.28 11.54
C PRO A 272 -14.58 9.93 10.64
N GLY A 273 -14.52 8.70 10.11
CA GLY A 273 -13.49 8.26 9.18
C GLY A 273 -13.95 7.10 8.31
N PRO A 274 -13.13 6.68 7.35
CA PRO A 274 -13.45 5.57 6.46
C PRO A 274 -13.41 4.23 7.21
N ILE A 275 -14.28 3.30 6.82
CA ILE A 275 -14.34 1.94 7.38
C ILE A 275 -13.41 0.95 6.67
N ARG A 276 -12.68 1.44 5.68
CA ARG A 276 -11.57 0.77 4.99
C ARG A 276 -10.77 1.77 4.17
N VAL A 277 -9.55 1.40 3.77
CA VAL A 277 -8.84 2.11 2.70
C VAL A 277 -9.52 1.83 1.36
N VAL A 278 -9.73 2.89 0.57
CA VAL A 278 -10.60 2.88 -0.61
C VAL A 278 -9.80 2.82 -1.91
N GLU A 279 -10.21 1.97 -2.83
CA GLU A 279 -9.64 1.93 -4.17
C GLU A 279 -9.83 3.29 -4.89
N LYS A 280 -8.76 3.80 -5.51
CA LYS A 280 -8.80 5.03 -6.34
C LYS A 280 -9.93 5.00 -7.36
N ALA A 281 -10.15 3.83 -7.99
CA ALA A 281 -11.21 3.62 -8.97
C ALA A 281 -12.61 3.80 -8.36
N THR A 282 -12.83 3.44 -7.09
CA THR A 282 -14.11 3.65 -6.41
C THR A 282 -14.37 5.14 -6.18
N ILE A 283 -13.36 5.90 -5.76
CA ILE A 283 -13.46 7.36 -5.62
C ILE A 283 -13.82 7.99 -6.98
N ASP A 284 -13.11 7.62 -8.05
CA ASP A 284 -13.40 8.12 -9.40
C ASP A 284 -14.82 7.74 -9.86
N THR A 285 -15.28 6.53 -9.55
CA THR A 285 -16.64 6.09 -9.86
C THR A 285 -17.70 6.96 -9.15
N ILE A 286 -17.46 7.35 -7.91
CA ILE A 286 -18.38 8.20 -7.15
C ILE A 286 -18.39 9.62 -7.70
N LEU A 287 -17.22 10.21 -7.91
CA LEU A 287 -17.08 11.55 -8.45
C LEU A 287 -17.73 11.72 -9.83
N ASN A 288 -17.74 10.64 -10.65
CA ASN A 288 -18.36 10.63 -11.96
C ASN A 288 -19.76 9.99 -11.97
N SER A 289 -20.33 9.67 -10.80
CA SER A 289 -21.61 8.99 -10.72
C SER A 289 -22.77 9.89 -11.17
N ARG A 290 -23.69 9.33 -11.96
CA ARG A 290 -24.88 10.05 -12.40
C ARG A 290 -25.87 10.26 -11.24
N PRO A 291 -26.52 11.41 -11.16
CA PRO A 291 -27.61 11.62 -10.21
C PRO A 291 -28.70 10.53 -10.37
N ASN A 292 -29.28 10.11 -9.26
CA ASN A 292 -30.40 9.20 -9.21
C ASN A 292 -31.31 9.57 -8.00
N PRO A 293 -32.57 9.16 -7.97
CA PRO A 293 -33.50 9.51 -6.89
C PRO A 293 -33.54 8.48 -5.76
N TYR A 294 -32.68 7.46 -5.78
CA TYR A 294 -32.79 6.32 -4.87
C TYR A 294 -32.47 6.67 -3.42
N LEU A 295 -33.25 6.09 -2.51
CA LEU A 295 -33.09 6.19 -1.06
C LEU A 295 -32.97 4.84 -0.37
N TYR A 296 -33.34 3.75 -1.05
CA TYR A 296 -33.41 2.40 -0.52
C TYR A 296 -32.80 1.41 -1.51
N MET A 297 -32.25 0.33 -0.99
CA MET A 297 -31.78 -0.82 -1.78
C MET A 297 -31.98 -2.12 -1.02
N CYS A 298 -32.11 -3.21 -1.73
CA CYS A 298 -32.04 -4.57 -1.19
C CYS A 298 -31.47 -5.52 -2.24
N ALA A 299 -30.98 -6.69 -1.83
CA ALA A 299 -30.46 -7.69 -2.75
C ALA A 299 -31.54 -8.14 -3.74
N LYS A 300 -31.15 -8.42 -4.99
CA LYS A 300 -32.05 -8.96 -6.00
C LYS A 300 -32.44 -10.42 -5.68
N PRO A 301 -33.69 -10.82 -5.99
CA PRO A 301 -34.18 -12.18 -5.77
C PRO A 301 -33.52 -13.24 -6.68
N ASP A 302 -32.78 -12.83 -7.71
CA ASP A 302 -32.02 -13.71 -8.60
C ASP A 302 -30.66 -14.16 -8.02
N PHE A 303 -30.30 -13.62 -6.85
CA PHE A 303 -29.02 -13.88 -6.16
C PHE A 303 -27.76 -13.56 -7.00
N SER A 304 -27.88 -12.63 -7.94
CA SER A 304 -26.78 -12.17 -8.80
C SER A 304 -25.72 -11.35 -8.05
N GLY A 305 -25.91 -11.09 -6.75
CA GLY A 305 -25.07 -10.17 -5.97
C GLY A 305 -25.32 -8.70 -6.31
N ARG A 306 -26.37 -8.39 -7.07
CA ARG A 306 -26.82 -7.05 -7.41
C ARG A 306 -27.97 -6.60 -6.50
N HIS A 307 -28.29 -5.31 -6.58
CA HIS A 307 -29.35 -4.69 -5.79
C HIS A 307 -30.51 -4.20 -6.65
N ASN A 308 -31.71 -4.25 -6.07
CA ASN A 308 -32.87 -3.47 -6.50
C ASN A 308 -32.83 -2.15 -5.73
N PHE A 309 -32.94 -1.05 -6.45
CA PHE A 309 -32.98 0.31 -5.89
C PHE A 309 -34.40 0.82 -5.90
N ALA A 310 -34.76 1.63 -4.88
CA ALA A 310 -36.10 2.19 -4.75
C ALA A 310 -36.03 3.64 -4.26
N THR A 311 -37.00 4.45 -4.69
CA THR A 311 -37.13 5.86 -4.29
C THR A 311 -38.01 5.98 -3.04
N THR A 312 -39.00 5.11 -2.88
CA THR A 312 -39.95 5.12 -1.77
C THR A 312 -39.80 3.89 -0.89
N LEU A 313 -40.25 3.99 0.37
CA LEU A 313 -40.29 2.87 1.30
C LEU A 313 -41.21 1.75 0.79
N SER A 314 -42.35 2.11 0.16
CA SER A 314 -43.30 1.15 -0.40
C SER A 314 -42.66 0.29 -1.48
N GLU A 315 -41.95 0.87 -2.44
CA GLU A 315 -41.19 0.12 -3.46
C GLU A 315 -40.11 -0.76 -2.85
N HIS A 316 -39.41 -0.24 -1.83
CA HIS A 316 -38.42 -1.03 -1.11
C HIS A 316 -39.02 -2.26 -0.45
N MET A 317 -40.16 -2.10 0.23
CA MET A 317 -40.85 -3.23 0.88
C MET A 317 -41.29 -4.30 -0.13
N LEU A 318 -41.78 -3.92 -1.32
CA LEU A 318 -42.09 -4.86 -2.40
C LEU A 318 -40.86 -5.63 -2.85
N ASN A 319 -39.73 -4.94 -3.08
CA ASN A 319 -38.47 -5.57 -3.47
C ASN A 319 -37.92 -6.48 -2.37
N ALA A 320 -37.99 -6.09 -1.10
CA ALA A 320 -37.54 -6.88 0.04
C ALA A 320 -38.40 -8.15 0.21
N ASN A 321 -39.72 -8.06 0.05
CA ASN A 321 -40.61 -9.20 0.11
C ASN A 321 -40.32 -10.20 -1.00
N ALA A 322 -40.09 -9.75 -2.24
CA ALA A 322 -39.69 -10.60 -3.35
C ALA A 322 -38.38 -11.35 -3.07
N TYR A 323 -37.38 -10.65 -2.50
CA TYR A 323 -36.11 -11.28 -2.07
C TYR A 323 -36.33 -12.34 -0.99
N HIS A 324 -37.14 -12.04 0.05
CA HIS A 324 -37.42 -12.98 1.12
C HIS A 324 -38.20 -14.23 0.63
N GLN A 325 -39.14 -14.07 -0.28
CA GLN A 325 -39.84 -15.19 -0.91
C GLN A 325 -38.89 -16.10 -1.69
N ALA A 326 -38.00 -15.50 -2.50
CA ALA A 326 -36.98 -16.26 -3.24
C ALA A 326 -36.00 -16.99 -2.29
N LEU A 327 -35.61 -16.36 -1.17
CA LEU A 327 -34.75 -16.97 -0.18
C LEU A 327 -35.41 -18.16 0.53
N ASN A 328 -36.73 -18.07 0.85
CA ASN A 328 -37.47 -19.13 1.50
C ASN A 328 -37.72 -20.33 0.55
N GLY A 329 -37.88 -20.06 -0.75
CA GLY A 329 -38.03 -21.11 -1.76
C GLY A 329 -36.77 -21.92 -2.08
N ARG A 330 -35.61 -21.51 -1.53
CA ARG A 330 -34.31 -22.22 -1.63
C ARG A 330 -34.01 -23.16 -0.45
N LYS A 331 -34.79 -23.06 0.62
CA LYS A 331 -34.69 -23.98 1.77
C LYS A 331 -35.51 -25.23 1.50
#